data_304a3ab694b463b1a2dd953a0e92577a
#
_entry.id   304a3ab694b463b1a2dd953a0e92577a
#
_cell.length_a   1.000
_cell.length_b   1.000
_cell.length_c   1.000
_cell.angle_alpha   90.00
_cell.angle_beta   90.00
_cell.angle_gamma   90.00
#
_symmetry.space_group_name_H-M   'P 1'
#
loop_
_entity.id
_entity.type
_entity.pdbx_description
1 polymer ?
#
loop_
_entity_poly.entity_id
_entity_poly.type
_entity_poly.pdbx_seq_one_letter_code
_entity_poly.pdbx_strand_id
1 'polypeptide(L)'
;LDPARTSITFHTKALWLLPVTGTFRAVEGAGTVGDDGRITGTLVVDAASANTENTKRDKHLHSADFFDVQKYPTIIFTVTGARPAEPGHLHLGGDLTVHGRTRPLTVPAHVVATEDTATVTAEVHLDRSSWGLTYTKKGSLLATRVVIEAHFSKS
;
A
#
# COMPACT_ATOMS: atom_id res chain seq x y z
N LEU A 1 -1.89 -14.82 -0.45
CA LEU A 1 -1.81 -13.79 -1.48
C LEU A 1 -1.25 -14.35 -2.77
N ASP A 2 -1.86 -13.96 -3.87
CA ASP A 2 -1.33 -14.21 -5.21
C ASP A 2 -0.68 -12.92 -5.73
N PRO A 3 0.67 -12.81 -5.66
CA PRO A 3 1.34 -11.57 -6.05
C PRO A 3 1.15 -11.22 -7.54
N ALA A 4 1.07 -12.22 -8.40
CA ALA A 4 0.93 -12.00 -9.85
C ALA A 4 -0.43 -11.38 -10.21
N ARG A 5 -1.46 -11.58 -9.39
CA ARG A 5 -2.81 -11.06 -9.58
C ARG A 5 -3.12 -9.85 -8.71
N THR A 6 -2.18 -9.46 -7.86
CA THR A 6 -2.34 -8.32 -6.95
C THR A 6 -1.75 -7.07 -7.58
N SER A 7 -2.52 -6.00 -7.59
CA SER A 7 -2.08 -4.70 -8.10
C SER A 7 -2.06 -3.66 -7.00
N ILE A 8 -1.00 -2.86 -6.99
CA ILE A 8 -0.86 -1.72 -6.09
C ILE A 8 -0.48 -0.54 -6.97
N THR A 9 -1.37 0.44 -7.06
CA THR A 9 -1.17 1.61 -7.91
C THR A 9 -1.21 2.86 -7.05
N PHE A 10 -0.28 3.76 -7.27
CA PHE A 10 -0.30 5.05 -6.59
C PHE A 10 -0.46 6.19 -7.58
N HIS A 11 -1.15 7.23 -7.13
CA HIS A 11 -1.41 8.45 -7.88
C HIS A 11 -0.98 9.65 -7.06
N THR A 12 -0.13 10.46 -7.61
CA THR A 12 0.35 11.68 -6.97
C THR A 12 0.52 12.76 -8.02
N LYS A 13 1.01 13.91 -7.62
CA LYS A 13 1.36 14.99 -8.55
C LYS A 13 2.80 15.41 -8.35
N ALA A 14 3.51 15.50 -9.44
CA ALA A 14 4.90 15.91 -9.46
C ALA A 14 5.00 17.40 -9.85
N LEU A 15 6.16 17.81 -10.29
CA LEU A 15 6.49 19.16 -10.73
C LEU A 15 5.34 19.80 -11.52
N TRP A 16 4.92 21.02 -11.12
CA TRP A 16 3.82 21.77 -11.74
C TRP A 16 2.46 21.07 -11.70
N LEU A 17 2.25 20.23 -10.66
CA LEU A 17 1.02 19.45 -10.46
C LEU A 17 0.72 18.49 -11.61
N LEU A 18 1.74 18.04 -12.33
CA LEU A 18 1.58 17.01 -13.36
C LEU A 18 1.24 15.67 -12.70
N PRO A 19 0.17 15.00 -13.17
CA PRO A 19 -0.20 13.71 -12.58
C PRO A 19 0.88 12.65 -12.84
N VAL A 20 1.19 11.87 -11.80
CA VAL A 20 2.10 10.75 -11.87
C VAL A 20 1.37 9.51 -11.37
N THR A 21 1.38 8.46 -12.17
CA THR A 21 0.85 7.17 -11.79
C THR A 21 1.98 6.16 -11.78
N GLY A 22 2.07 5.39 -10.72
CA GLY A 22 3.07 4.35 -10.60
C GLY A 22 2.50 3.10 -9.98
N THR A 23 3.29 2.04 -9.99
CA THR A 23 2.91 0.75 -9.43
C THR A 23 3.98 0.22 -8.50
N PHE A 24 3.55 -0.61 -7.56
CA PHE A 24 4.42 -1.45 -6.75
C PHE A 24 4.05 -2.90 -6.95
N ARG A 25 4.99 -3.78 -6.67
CA ARG A 25 4.77 -5.22 -6.69
C ARG A 25 4.65 -5.76 -5.28
N ALA A 26 3.58 -6.51 -5.02
CA ALA A 26 3.44 -7.25 -3.76
C ALA A 26 4.40 -8.44 -3.76
N VAL A 27 5.00 -8.72 -2.62
CA VAL A 27 5.89 -9.86 -2.43
C VAL A 27 5.14 -11.02 -1.80
N GLU A 28 4.46 -10.75 -0.70
CA GLU A 28 3.69 -11.75 0.02
C GLU A 28 2.61 -11.06 0.85
N GLY A 29 1.65 -11.84 1.29
CA GLY A 29 0.62 -11.38 2.18
C GLY A 29 -0.24 -12.54 2.63
N ALA A 30 -0.74 -12.43 3.84
CA ALA A 30 -1.64 -13.41 4.42
C ALA A 30 -2.51 -12.73 5.46
N GLY A 31 -3.70 -13.28 5.67
CA GLY A 31 -4.60 -12.80 6.69
C GLY A 31 -5.37 -13.95 7.29
N THR A 32 -5.85 -13.74 8.50
CA THR A 32 -6.69 -14.71 9.20
C THR A 32 -7.91 -14.03 9.79
N VAL A 33 -9.00 -14.79 9.87
CA VAL A 33 -10.18 -14.39 10.63
C VAL A 33 -10.25 -15.34 11.83
N GLY A 34 -10.13 -14.76 13.02
CA GLY A 34 -10.20 -15.54 14.26
C GLY A 34 -11.62 -15.98 14.58
N ASP A 35 -11.74 -16.91 15.54
CA ASP A 35 -13.04 -17.43 15.99
C ASP A 35 -13.93 -16.32 16.58
N ASP A 36 -13.31 -15.28 17.11
CA ASP A 36 -14.01 -14.08 17.63
C ASP A 36 -14.35 -13.06 16.53
N GLY A 37 -14.09 -13.36 15.26
CA GLY A 37 -14.30 -12.47 14.13
C GLY A 37 -13.18 -11.46 13.92
N ARG A 38 -12.12 -11.52 14.72
CA ARG A 38 -10.99 -10.60 14.61
C ARG A 38 -10.19 -10.90 13.34
N ILE A 39 -9.94 -9.86 12.54
CA ILE A 39 -9.14 -9.96 11.32
C ILE A 39 -7.75 -9.42 11.59
N THR A 40 -6.75 -10.22 11.26
CA THR A 40 -5.34 -9.83 11.31
C THR A 40 -4.65 -10.26 10.03
N GLY A 41 -3.58 -9.59 9.69
CA GLY A 41 -2.85 -9.93 8.47
C GLY A 41 -1.66 -9.05 8.22
N THR A 42 -0.91 -9.38 7.18
CA THR A 42 0.28 -8.64 6.77
C THR A 42 0.37 -8.62 5.26
N LEU A 43 0.72 -7.48 4.70
CA LEU A 43 1.04 -7.31 3.29
C LEU A 43 2.47 -6.76 3.19
N VAL A 44 3.31 -7.44 2.43
CA VAL A 44 4.69 -7.02 2.17
C VAL A 44 4.83 -6.60 0.72
N VAL A 45 5.36 -5.42 0.50
CA VAL A 45 5.52 -4.79 -0.81
C VAL A 45 7.00 -4.53 -1.05
N ASP A 46 7.45 -4.78 -2.28
CA ASP A 46 8.82 -4.49 -2.70
C ASP A 46 8.98 -3.01 -3.01
N ALA A 47 9.68 -2.27 -2.16
CA ALA A 47 9.90 -0.84 -2.35
C ALA A 47 10.68 -0.54 -3.64
N ALA A 48 11.61 -1.43 -4.02
CA ALA A 48 12.39 -1.27 -5.24
C ALA A 48 11.58 -1.53 -6.52
N SER A 49 10.36 -2.04 -6.39
CA SER A 49 9.48 -2.29 -7.55
C SER A 49 8.73 -1.04 -8.01
N ALA A 50 8.87 0.09 -7.33
CA ALA A 50 8.22 1.34 -7.73
C ALA A 50 8.53 1.66 -9.19
N ASN A 51 7.49 1.77 -10.01
CA ASN A 51 7.61 1.94 -11.45
C ASN A 51 6.60 2.98 -11.93
N THR A 52 7.09 4.11 -12.43
CA THR A 52 6.28 5.18 -13.02
C THR A 52 6.47 5.28 -14.52
N GLU A 53 7.12 4.27 -15.14
CA GLU A 53 7.47 4.23 -16.56
C GLU A 53 8.39 5.39 -17.00
N ASN A 54 9.19 5.88 -16.06
CA ASN A 54 10.21 6.90 -16.29
C ASN A 54 11.45 6.51 -15.52
N THR A 55 12.47 6.03 -16.21
CA THR A 55 13.68 5.48 -15.62
C THR A 55 14.39 6.45 -14.69
N LYS A 56 14.49 7.71 -15.10
CA LYS A 56 15.16 8.74 -14.29
C LYS A 56 14.38 9.02 -13.00
N ARG A 57 13.05 9.13 -13.09
CA ARG A 57 12.21 9.36 -11.92
C ARG A 57 12.24 8.15 -10.99
N ASP A 58 12.18 6.93 -11.55
CA ASP A 58 12.19 5.71 -10.75
C ASP A 58 13.52 5.55 -10.01
N LYS A 59 14.63 5.87 -10.65
CA LYS A 59 15.93 5.87 -10.01
C LYS A 59 15.97 6.84 -8.82
N HIS A 60 15.36 8.01 -8.96
CA HIS A 60 15.26 9.00 -7.89
C HIS A 60 14.35 8.51 -6.75
N LEU A 61 13.24 7.85 -7.08
CA LEU A 61 12.35 7.26 -6.07
C LEU A 61 13.06 6.17 -5.24
N HIS A 62 13.97 5.41 -5.86
CA HIS A 62 14.74 4.38 -5.15
C HIS A 62 15.87 4.96 -4.29
N SER A 63 16.21 6.22 -4.48
CA SER A 63 17.33 6.87 -3.80
C SER A 63 17.00 7.28 -2.37
N ALA A 64 18.04 7.73 -1.66
CA ALA A 64 17.93 8.22 -0.29
C ALA A 64 17.00 9.43 -0.14
N ASP A 65 16.71 10.17 -1.23
CA ASP A 65 15.75 11.28 -1.22
C ASP A 65 14.31 10.81 -1.04
N PHE A 66 14.01 9.54 -1.35
CA PHE A 66 12.68 8.96 -1.25
C PHE A 66 12.71 7.64 -0.45
N PHE A 67 12.53 6.51 -1.11
CA PHE A 67 12.35 5.23 -0.42
C PHE A 67 13.63 4.65 0.16
N ASP A 68 14.79 5.04 -0.38
CA ASP A 68 16.09 4.50 0.05
C ASP A 68 16.03 2.97 0.11
N VAL A 69 15.77 2.36 -1.04
CA VAL A 69 15.42 0.93 -1.12
C VAL A 69 16.56 0.00 -0.72
N GLN A 70 17.80 0.46 -0.75
CA GLN A 70 18.94 -0.33 -0.27
C GLN A 70 18.89 -0.50 1.25
N LYS A 71 18.42 0.54 1.95
CA LYS A 71 18.32 0.53 3.41
C LYS A 71 16.94 0.02 3.87
N TYR A 72 15.89 0.34 3.11
CA TYR A 72 14.51 0.00 3.44
C TYR A 72 13.88 -0.73 2.24
N PRO A 73 14.17 -2.01 2.04
CA PRO A 73 13.74 -2.73 0.83
C PRO A 73 12.26 -3.07 0.77
N THR A 74 11.55 -3.00 1.90
CA THR A 74 10.14 -3.39 1.95
C THR A 74 9.26 -2.31 2.55
N ILE A 75 7.99 -2.33 2.13
CA ILE A 75 6.90 -1.57 2.72
C ILE A 75 5.95 -2.62 3.31
N ILE A 76 5.55 -2.46 4.57
CA ILE A 76 4.76 -3.48 5.26
C ILE A 76 3.53 -2.85 5.88
N PHE A 77 2.36 -3.42 5.57
CA PHE A 77 1.12 -3.07 6.26
C PHE A 77 0.68 -4.26 7.12
N THR A 78 0.61 -4.04 8.42
CA THR A 78 0.18 -5.04 9.39
C THR A 78 -1.20 -4.68 9.89
N VAL A 79 -2.19 -5.51 9.58
CA VAL A 79 -3.57 -5.34 10.04
C VAL A 79 -3.69 -5.95 11.42
N THR A 80 -4.11 -5.14 12.39
CA THR A 80 -4.29 -5.57 13.77
C THR A 80 -5.76 -5.74 14.15
N GLY A 81 -6.66 -5.23 13.32
CA GLY A 81 -8.09 -5.38 13.52
C GLY A 81 -8.89 -4.83 12.36
N ALA A 82 -10.18 -5.12 12.36
CA ALA A 82 -11.09 -4.59 11.36
C ALA A 82 -12.41 -4.22 12.03
N ARG A 83 -13.03 -3.16 11.54
CA ARG A 83 -14.35 -2.72 11.98
C ARG A 83 -15.31 -2.87 10.81
N PRO A 84 -16.42 -3.58 10.98
CA PRO A 84 -17.44 -3.68 9.93
C PRO A 84 -18.03 -2.30 9.59
N ALA A 85 -18.34 -2.12 8.32
CA ALA A 85 -19.10 -1.00 7.81
C ALA A 85 -20.35 -1.54 7.09
N GLU A 86 -20.65 -1.10 5.88
CA GLU A 86 -21.73 -1.68 5.09
C GLU A 86 -21.39 -3.12 4.69
N PRO A 87 -22.38 -3.96 4.28
CA PRO A 87 -22.10 -5.32 3.84
C PRO A 87 -21.01 -5.38 2.79
N GLY A 88 -20.01 -6.22 3.04
CA GLY A 88 -18.82 -6.33 2.17
C GLY A 88 -17.76 -5.26 2.39
N HIS A 89 -18.03 -4.27 3.22
CA HIS A 89 -17.10 -3.16 3.51
C HIS A 89 -16.55 -3.24 4.93
N LEU A 90 -15.25 -2.96 5.05
CA LEU A 90 -14.53 -2.97 6.33
C LEU A 90 -13.64 -1.74 6.43
N HIS A 91 -13.36 -1.34 7.65
CA HIS A 91 -12.25 -0.44 7.95
C HIS A 91 -11.13 -1.26 8.57
N LEU A 92 -10.04 -1.46 7.83
CA LEU A 92 -8.87 -2.20 8.30
C LEU A 92 -7.96 -1.25 9.07
N GLY A 93 -7.76 -1.55 10.35
CA GLY A 93 -6.86 -0.79 11.20
C GLY A 93 -5.54 -1.52 11.36
N GLY A 94 -4.45 -0.79 11.34
CA GLY A 94 -3.14 -1.39 11.51
C GLY A 94 -2.02 -0.39 11.46
N ASP A 95 -0.83 -0.88 11.16
CA ASP A 95 0.39 -0.09 11.11
C ASP A 95 1.03 -0.22 9.74
N LEU A 96 1.33 0.91 9.13
CA LEU A 96 2.07 0.98 7.87
C LEU A 96 3.51 1.41 8.15
N THR A 97 4.45 0.59 7.70
CA THR A 97 5.88 0.87 7.80
C THR A 97 6.43 1.18 6.41
N VAL A 98 6.92 2.39 6.26
CA VAL A 98 7.57 2.88 5.03
C VAL A 98 8.81 3.65 5.46
N HIS A 99 9.93 3.44 4.75
CA HIS A 99 11.16 4.18 5.01
C HIS A 99 11.62 4.07 6.48
N GLY A 100 11.43 2.88 7.06
CA GLY A 100 11.79 2.61 8.44
C GLY A 100 10.90 3.27 9.49
N ARG A 101 9.83 3.95 9.09
CA ARG A 101 8.88 4.60 10.00
C ARG A 101 7.55 3.90 9.99
N THR A 102 7.02 3.65 11.18
CA THR A 102 5.74 2.98 11.39
C THR A 102 4.72 3.99 11.90
N ARG A 103 3.56 4.06 11.24
CA ARG A 103 2.46 4.94 11.63
C ARG A 103 1.15 4.17 11.56
N PRO A 104 0.20 4.44 12.46
CA PRO A 104 -1.12 3.85 12.39
C PRO A 104 -1.86 4.34 11.14
N LEU A 105 -2.66 3.45 10.57
CA LEU A 105 -3.43 3.74 9.37
C LEU A 105 -4.73 2.95 9.40
N THR A 106 -5.83 3.60 9.02
CA THR A 106 -7.11 2.95 8.78
C THR A 106 -7.42 3.01 7.31
N VAL A 107 -7.72 1.85 6.72
CA VAL A 107 -7.92 1.70 5.29
C VAL A 107 -9.34 1.20 5.04
N PRO A 108 -10.18 1.99 4.32
CA PRO A 108 -11.46 1.48 3.85
C PRO A 108 -11.22 0.39 2.80
N ALA A 109 -11.87 -0.74 2.96
CA ALA A 109 -11.71 -1.88 2.08
C ALA A 109 -13.03 -2.53 1.74
N HIS A 110 -13.12 -3.10 0.54
CA HIS A 110 -14.22 -3.92 0.09
C HIS A 110 -13.72 -5.34 -0.13
N VAL A 111 -14.42 -6.31 0.46
CA VAL A 111 -14.03 -7.72 0.39
C VAL A 111 -15.11 -8.50 -0.32
N VAL A 112 -14.70 -9.21 -1.37
CA VAL A 112 -15.55 -10.18 -2.08
C VAL A 112 -14.93 -11.55 -1.88
N ALA A 113 -15.65 -12.42 -1.18
CA ALA A 113 -15.16 -13.75 -0.86
C ALA A 113 -16.02 -14.82 -1.55
N THR A 114 -15.34 -15.84 -2.08
CA THR A 114 -15.95 -17.07 -2.55
C THR A 114 -15.60 -18.19 -1.57
N GLU A 115 -15.96 -19.42 -1.89
CA GLU A 115 -15.58 -20.59 -1.08
C GLU A 115 -14.05 -20.72 -1.01
N ASP A 116 -13.34 -20.46 -2.11
CA ASP A 116 -11.91 -20.73 -2.25
C ASP A 116 -11.03 -19.48 -2.28
N THR A 117 -11.63 -18.32 -2.51
CA THR A 117 -10.85 -17.09 -2.77
C THR A 117 -11.41 -15.91 -2.02
N ALA A 118 -10.60 -14.88 -1.88
CA ALA A 118 -11.03 -13.56 -1.43
C ALA A 118 -10.30 -12.48 -2.23
N THR A 119 -11.05 -11.47 -2.66
CA THR A 119 -10.49 -10.29 -3.31
C THR A 119 -10.76 -9.09 -2.41
N VAL A 120 -9.70 -8.36 -2.09
CA VAL A 120 -9.76 -7.16 -1.27
C VAL A 120 -9.40 -5.97 -2.14
N THR A 121 -10.31 -5.03 -2.27
CA THR A 121 -10.03 -3.75 -2.93
C THR A 121 -10.04 -2.64 -1.90
N ALA A 122 -9.08 -1.75 -2.01
CA ALA A 122 -8.94 -0.64 -1.06
C ALA A 122 -8.42 0.60 -1.77
N GLU A 123 -8.83 1.74 -1.27
CA GLU A 123 -8.31 3.02 -1.69
C GLU A 123 -8.00 3.85 -0.45
N VAL A 124 -6.79 4.38 -0.37
CA VAL A 124 -6.36 5.16 0.77
C VAL A 124 -5.62 6.41 0.30
N HIS A 125 -5.83 7.50 1.03
CA HIS A 125 -5.14 8.77 0.82
C HIS A 125 -4.09 8.95 1.91
N LEU A 126 -2.84 9.12 1.51
CA LEU A 126 -1.70 9.21 2.40
C LEU A 126 -1.01 10.55 2.24
N ASP A 127 -0.55 11.11 3.36
CA ASP A 127 0.45 12.18 3.37
C ASP A 127 1.82 11.52 3.60
N ARG A 128 2.64 11.45 2.56
CA ARG A 128 3.92 10.75 2.63
C ARG A 128 4.91 11.38 3.61
N SER A 129 4.70 12.62 4.03
CA SER A 129 5.55 13.26 5.05
C SER A 129 5.47 12.56 6.40
N SER A 130 4.35 11.89 6.70
CA SER A 130 4.18 11.13 7.94
C SER A 130 5.19 9.98 8.07
N TRP A 131 5.74 9.51 6.94
CA TRP A 131 6.77 8.46 6.91
C TRP A 131 8.15 9.00 6.56
N GLY A 132 8.36 10.32 6.65
CA GLY A 132 9.65 10.93 6.37
C GLY A 132 9.97 11.10 4.88
N LEU A 133 9.02 10.86 4.00
CA LEU A 133 9.19 11.07 2.56
C LEU A 133 8.84 12.51 2.20
N THR A 134 9.70 13.43 2.61
CA THR A 134 9.44 14.87 2.57
C THR A 134 10.04 15.60 1.38
N TYR A 135 10.83 14.91 0.55
CA TYR A 135 11.40 15.53 -0.63
C TYR A 135 10.31 16.05 -1.55
N THR A 136 10.40 17.34 -1.89
CA THR A 136 9.47 17.98 -2.81
C THR A 136 10.22 18.83 -3.82
N LYS A 137 9.75 18.81 -5.06
CA LYS A 137 10.11 19.79 -6.07
C LYS A 137 8.96 20.76 -6.25
N LYS A 138 9.24 21.89 -6.87
CA LYS A 138 8.24 22.93 -7.16
C LYS A 138 7.01 22.30 -7.84
N GLY A 139 5.84 22.48 -7.24
CA GLY A 139 4.59 21.91 -7.75
C GLY A 139 4.31 20.46 -7.38
N SER A 140 5.21 19.79 -6.64
CA SER A 140 4.95 18.44 -6.14
C SER A 140 4.03 18.47 -4.92
N LEU A 141 3.23 17.42 -4.74
CA LEU A 141 2.37 17.26 -3.59
C LEU A 141 2.86 16.12 -2.70
N LEU A 142 2.64 16.26 -1.38
CA LEU A 142 2.89 15.20 -0.41
C LEU A 142 1.74 14.20 -0.37
N ALA A 143 0.54 14.62 -0.77
CA ALA A 143 -0.64 13.74 -0.79
C ALA A 143 -0.52 12.70 -1.91
N THR A 144 -0.81 11.45 -1.57
CA THR A 144 -0.75 10.33 -2.50
C THR A 144 -1.98 9.45 -2.31
N ARG A 145 -2.63 9.08 -3.41
CA ARG A 145 -3.74 8.13 -3.42
C ARG A 145 -3.20 6.76 -3.83
N VAL A 146 -3.49 5.76 -3.04
CA VAL A 146 -3.08 4.38 -3.30
C VAL A 146 -4.31 3.52 -3.50
N VAL A 147 -4.33 2.76 -4.59
CA VAL A 147 -5.42 1.83 -4.93
C VAL A 147 -4.83 0.43 -4.95
N ILE A 148 -5.45 -0.47 -4.20
CA ILE A 148 -4.97 -1.85 -4.05
C ILE A 148 -6.09 -2.80 -4.46
N GLU A 149 -5.74 -3.80 -5.26
CA GLU A 149 -6.57 -4.97 -5.51
C GLU A 149 -5.73 -6.20 -5.20
N ALA A 150 -6.04 -6.85 -4.10
CA ALA A 150 -5.28 -7.99 -3.60
C ALA A 150 -6.11 -9.27 -3.72
N HIS A 151 -5.49 -10.32 -4.26
CA HIS A 151 -6.12 -11.62 -4.47
C HIS A 151 -5.52 -12.66 -3.55
N PHE A 152 -6.38 -13.36 -2.84
CA PHE A 152 -6.01 -14.38 -1.86
C PHE A 152 -6.68 -15.70 -2.19
N SER A 153 -5.97 -16.79 -1.92
CA SER A 153 -6.55 -18.13 -1.86
C SER A 153 -6.80 -18.49 -0.40
N LYS A 154 -7.92 -19.14 -0.14
CA LYS A 154 -8.23 -19.65 1.21
C LYS A 154 -7.57 -21.00 1.41
N SER A 155 -7.02 -21.20 2.58
CA SER A 155 -6.45 -22.47 2.97
C SER A 155 -7.37 -23.24 3.94
#